data_3006e52e2b492d2467edd326a96cb646
#
_entry.id   3006e52e2b492d2467edd326a96cb646
#
_cell.length_a   1.000
_cell.length_b   1.000
_cell.length_c   1.000
_cell.angle_alpha   90.00
_cell.angle_beta   90.00
_cell.angle_gamma   90.00
#
_symmetry.space_group_name_H-M   'P 1'
#
loop_
_entity.id
_entity.type
_entity.pdbx_description
1 polymer ?
#
loop_
_entity_poly.entity_id
_entity_poly.type
_entity_poly.pdbx_seq_one_letter_code
_entity_poly.pdbx_strand_id
1 'polypeptide(L)'
;MLELATLGAGVLHNRSVELAKKFGVQLVVRSSLNFSEGTIVKEDTGMEKMLVSGVASDTDSARVAVVGLEDTPGVAFRLFNLLAKNDINIDMILQSVGRHGTKDITFTCSDENADRAEEIIKNNIGKYESIDVNKNVAKVSIVGAGMQSNAGVAAKMFEALYDENINIRMISTSEIRVTVLIDEQYTELSLIHISEPTR
;
A
#
# COMPACT_ATOMS: atom_id res chain seq x y z
N MET A 1 -13.85 -4.09 -4.23
CA MET A 1 -14.21 -2.69 -3.88
C MET A 1 -13.69 -2.24 -2.51
N LEU A 2 -13.79 -3.04 -1.44
CA LEU A 2 -13.24 -2.65 -0.12
C LEU A 2 -11.73 -2.35 -0.21
N GLU A 3 -10.94 -3.24 -0.80
CA GLU A 3 -9.50 -3.03 -1.02
C GLU A 3 -9.22 -1.75 -1.83
N LEU A 4 -9.94 -1.54 -2.93
CA LEU A 4 -9.75 -0.33 -3.75
C LEU A 4 -10.06 0.95 -2.97
N ALA A 5 -11.12 0.96 -2.15
CA ALA A 5 -11.45 2.09 -1.30
C ALA A 5 -10.39 2.36 -0.23
N THR A 6 -9.72 1.31 0.28
CA THR A 6 -8.64 1.42 1.27
C THR A 6 -7.33 1.90 0.63
N LEU A 7 -7.13 1.61 -0.66
CA LEU A 7 -5.88 1.88 -1.40
C LEU A 7 -5.87 3.23 -2.15
N GLY A 8 -6.79 4.13 -1.85
CA GLY A 8 -6.78 5.47 -2.40
C GLY A 8 -7.59 5.68 -3.69
N ALA A 9 -8.40 4.70 -4.13
CA ALA A 9 -9.20 4.85 -5.36
C ALA A 9 -10.23 6.00 -5.32
N GLY A 10 -10.51 6.58 -4.14
CA GLY A 10 -11.31 7.80 -3.98
C GLY A 10 -12.81 7.70 -4.33
N VAL A 11 -13.27 6.53 -4.79
CA VAL A 11 -14.66 6.34 -5.24
C VAL A 11 -15.64 6.23 -4.08
N LEU A 12 -15.26 5.52 -3.03
CA LEU A 12 -16.05 5.31 -1.82
C LEU A 12 -15.14 5.38 -0.59
N HIS A 13 -15.71 5.88 0.51
CA HIS A 13 -15.01 5.83 1.78
C HIS A 13 -14.94 4.38 2.29
N ASN A 14 -13.75 3.88 2.64
CA ASN A 14 -13.50 2.49 3.04
C ASN A 14 -14.44 2.01 4.16
N ARG A 15 -14.65 2.86 5.20
CA ARG A 15 -15.53 2.57 6.33
C ARG A 15 -16.99 2.35 5.92
N SER A 16 -17.47 3.06 4.90
CA SER A 16 -18.83 2.87 4.36
C SER A 16 -18.96 1.51 3.69
N VAL A 17 -17.96 1.09 2.93
CA VAL A 17 -17.93 -0.23 2.27
C VAL A 17 -17.79 -1.34 3.29
N GLU A 18 -16.97 -1.16 4.32
CA GLU A 18 -16.81 -2.11 5.43
C GLU A 18 -18.11 -2.34 6.19
N LEU A 19 -18.82 -1.27 6.55
CA LEU A 19 -20.11 -1.35 7.22
C LEU A 19 -21.17 -2.03 6.33
N ALA A 20 -21.22 -1.68 5.04
CA ALA A 20 -22.13 -2.32 4.10
C ALA A 20 -21.87 -3.81 3.99
N LYS A 21 -20.61 -4.23 3.91
CA LYS A 21 -20.20 -5.65 3.93
C LYS A 21 -20.63 -6.33 5.24
N LYS A 22 -20.34 -5.71 6.38
CA LYS A 22 -20.68 -6.26 7.72
C LYS A 22 -22.17 -6.51 7.92
N PHE A 23 -23.01 -5.65 7.36
CA PHE A 23 -24.47 -5.72 7.50
C PHE A 23 -25.19 -6.30 6.29
N GLY A 24 -24.47 -6.79 5.27
CA GLY A 24 -25.05 -7.37 4.04
C GLY A 24 -25.86 -6.34 3.22
N VAL A 25 -25.48 -5.06 3.28
CA VAL A 25 -26.19 -3.98 2.57
C VAL A 25 -25.58 -3.78 1.20
N GLN A 26 -26.43 -3.78 0.18
CA GLN A 26 -26.05 -3.43 -1.19
C GLN A 26 -25.90 -1.91 -1.32
N LEU A 27 -24.77 -1.45 -1.87
CA LEU A 27 -24.56 -0.04 -2.20
C LEU A 27 -24.81 0.21 -3.68
N VAL A 28 -25.33 1.40 -4.00
CA VAL A 28 -25.47 1.88 -5.38
C VAL A 28 -24.77 3.22 -5.50
N VAL A 29 -23.74 3.27 -6.34
CA VAL A 29 -22.97 4.49 -6.61
C VAL A 29 -23.51 5.12 -7.88
N ARG A 30 -23.99 6.37 -7.77
CA ARG A 30 -24.60 7.11 -8.88
C ARG A 30 -23.96 8.48 -9.06
N SER A 31 -24.04 9.00 -10.28
CA SER A 31 -23.73 10.41 -10.55
C SER A 31 -24.75 11.30 -9.85
N SER A 32 -24.30 12.40 -9.26
CA SER A 32 -25.18 13.47 -8.75
C SER A 32 -25.69 14.40 -9.86
N LEU A 33 -25.14 14.29 -11.07
CA LEU A 33 -25.40 15.19 -12.20
C LEU A 33 -26.42 14.62 -13.22
N ASN A 34 -26.69 13.32 -13.16
CA ASN A 34 -27.64 12.67 -14.08
C ASN A 34 -28.38 11.52 -13.39
N PHE A 35 -29.41 10.97 -14.05
CA PHE A 35 -30.25 9.87 -13.54
C PHE A 35 -29.81 8.50 -14.04
N SER A 36 -28.54 8.30 -14.34
CA SER A 36 -28.02 6.98 -14.74
C SER A 36 -28.23 5.95 -13.62
N GLU A 37 -28.36 4.66 -13.98
CA GLU A 37 -28.59 3.58 -13.04
C GLU A 37 -27.44 3.42 -12.03
N GLY A 38 -26.21 3.79 -12.42
CA GLY A 38 -25.02 3.73 -11.57
C GLY A 38 -24.41 2.34 -11.47
N THR A 39 -23.53 2.17 -10.47
CA THR A 39 -22.79 0.94 -10.24
C THR A 39 -23.24 0.29 -8.94
N ILE A 40 -23.61 -0.98 -9.02
CA ILE A 40 -23.98 -1.78 -7.84
C ILE A 40 -22.73 -2.37 -7.20
N VAL A 41 -22.55 -2.12 -5.91
CA VAL A 41 -21.50 -2.73 -5.08
C VAL A 41 -22.17 -3.70 -4.10
N LYS A 42 -21.92 -4.99 -4.31
CA LYS A 42 -22.47 -6.09 -3.51
C LYS A 42 -21.41 -7.16 -3.30
N GLU A 43 -21.69 -8.11 -2.40
CA GLU A 43 -20.85 -9.28 -2.25
C GLU A 43 -20.92 -10.16 -3.51
N ASP A 44 -19.77 -10.57 -3.99
CA ASP A 44 -19.68 -11.40 -5.19
C ASP A 44 -19.93 -12.87 -4.82
N THR A 45 -20.92 -13.48 -5.45
CA THR A 45 -21.37 -14.84 -5.15
C THR A 45 -20.95 -15.88 -6.19
N GLY A 46 -19.88 -15.64 -6.97
CA GLY A 46 -19.26 -16.74 -7.71
C GLY A 46 -19.16 -16.63 -9.23
N MET A 47 -19.00 -15.45 -9.80
CA MET A 47 -18.53 -15.33 -11.18
C MET A 47 -17.01 -15.55 -11.27
N GLU A 48 -16.54 -15.95 -12.45
CA GLU A 48 -15.12 -16.11 -12.77
C GLU A 48 -14.34 -14.89 -12.25
N LYS A 49 -13.42 -15.15 -11.35
CA LYS A 49 -12.65 -14.09 -10.69
C LYS A 49 -11.71 -13.48 -11.71
N MET A 50 -11.93 -12.23 -12.09
CA MET A 50 -10.97 -11.47 -12.87
C MET A 50 -9.61 -11.50 -12.18
N LEU A 51 -8.54 -11.75 -12.95
CA LEU A 51 -7.17 -11.77 -12.42
C LEU A 51 -6.84 -10.49 -11.68
N VAL A 52 -7.11 -9.34 -12.31
CA VAL A 52 -6.99 -8.00 -11.72
C VAL A 52 -8.34 -7.33 -11.81
N SER A 53 -8.89 -6.93 -10.68
CA SER A 53 -10.19 -6.25 -10.59
C SER A 53 -10.05 -4.72 -10.64
N GLY A 54 -8.86 -4.20 -10.41
CA GLY A 54 -8.58 -2.78 -10.48
C GLY A 54 -7.18 -2.42 -10.02
N VAL A 55 -6.79 -1.19 -10.36
CA VAL A 55 -5.55 -0.55 -9.96
C VAL A 55 -5.89 0.69 -9.15
N ALA A 56 -5.14 0.97 -8.10
CA ALA A 56 -5.28 2.16 -7.28
C ALA A 56 -3.91 2.74 -6.94
N SER A 57 -3.84 4.06 -6.76
CA SER A 57 -2.65 4.75 -6.25
C SER A 57 -2.97 5.57 -5.02
N ASP A 58 -1.97 5.78 -4.20
CA ASP A 58 -2.02 6.64 -3.02
C ASP A 58 -0.71 7.41 -2.93
N THR A 59 -0.82 8.74 -3.03
CA THR A 59 0.29 9.69 -2.96
C THR A 59 0.49 10.26 -1.55
N ASP A 60 -0.47 10.07 -0.64
CA ASP A 60 -0.27 10.43 0.78
C ASP A 60 0.57 9.37 1.49
N SER A 61 1.84 9.31 1.12
CA SER A 61 2.74 8.27 1.62
C SER A 61 4.16 8.78 1.74
N ALA A 62 4.78 8.48 2.86
CA ALA A 62 6.21 8.66 3.06
C ALA A 62 6.85 7.34 3.47
N ARG A 63 8.08 7.12 3.02
CA ARG A 63 8.93 5.99 3.41
C ARG A 63 9.89 6.44 4.51
N VAL A 64 9.91 5.73 5.61
CA VAL A 64 10.86 5.91 6.70
C VAL A 64 11.69 4.64 6.84
N ALA A 65 13.01 4.74 6.71
CA ALA A 65 13.94 3.63 6.88
C ALA A 65 14.82 3.87 8.12
N VAL A 66 14.78 2.96 9.07
CA VAL A 66 15.66 2.94 10.25
C VAL A 66 16.68 1.85 10.02
N VAL A 67 17.94 2.26 9.81
CA VAL A 67 19.05 1.41 9.41
C VAL A 67 19.91 1.08 10.62
N GLY A 68 20.39 -0.15 10.68
CA GLY A 68 21.39 -0.56 11.69
C GLY A 68 20.83 -0.73 13.11
N LEU A 69 19.55 -1.07 13.26
CA LEU A 69 18.98 -1.43 14.56
C LEU A 69 19.62 -2.73 15.10
N GLU A 70 19.87 -2.83 16.40
CA GLU A 70 20.35 -4.09 17.00
C GLU A 70 19.36 -5.23 16.72
N ASP A 71 19.87 -6.37 16.21
CA ASP A 71 19.05 -7.56 15.98
C ASP A 71 18.76 -8.30 17.28
N THR A 72 17.90 -7.73 18.10
CA THR A 72 17.46 -8.30 19.36
C THR A 72 15.96 -8.56 19.37
N PRO A 73 15.48 -9.60 20.08
CA PRO A 73 14.04 -9.82 20.24
C PRO A 73 13.34 -8.57 20.77
N GLY A 74 12.22 -8.21 20.12
CA GLY A 74 11.39 -7.08 20.53
C GLY A 74 11.78 -5.72 19.93
N VAL A 75 12.80 -5.59 19.09
CA VAL A 75 13.15 -4.31 18.47
C VAL A 75 12.00 -3.75 17.62
N ALA A 76 11.39 -4.57 16.78
CA ALA A 76 10.21 -4.16 15.99
C ALA A 76 9.03 -3.77 16.89
N PHE A 77 8.78 -4.54 17.96
CA PHE A 77 7.75 -4.20 18.93
C PHE A 77 8.00 -2.82 19.56
N ARG A 78 9.22 -2.55 20.02
CA ARG A 78 9.56 -1.24 20.61
C ARG A 78 9.34 -0.09 19.64
N LEU A 79 9.79 -0.25 18.39
CA LEU A 79 9.63 0.76 17.35
C LEU A 79 8.14 1.02 17.05
N PHE A 80 7.39 0.00 16.69
CA PHE A 80 6.01 0.18 16.28
C PHE A 80 5.05 0.51 17.43
N ASN A 81 5.29 0.02 18.65
CA ASN A 81 4.53 0.43 19.83
C ASN A 81 4.76 1.91 20.19
N LEU A 82 5.99 2.40 19.98
CA LEU A 82 6.30 3.82 20.14
C LEU A 82 5.52 4.69 19.16
N LEU A 83 5.50 4.31 17.87
CA LEU A 83 4.76 5.02 16.83
C LEU A 83 3.25 4.95 17.07
N ALA A 84 2.70 3.79 17.44
CA ALA A 84 1.29 3.61 17.75
C ALA A 84 0.83 4.46 18.94
N LYS A 85 1.64 4.58 20.01
CA LYS A 85 1.35 5.45 21.16
C LYS A 85 1.32 6.93 20.82
N ASN A 86 1.86 7.29 19.68
CA ASN A 86 1.85 8.66 19.13
C ASN A 86 0.88 8.82 17.96
N ASP A 87 -0.09 7.90 17.81
CA ASP A 87 -1.13 7.92 16.79
C ASP A 87 -0.58 7.94 15.34
N ILE A 88 0.60 7.36 15.12
CA ILE A 88 1.18 7.21 13.79
C ILE A 88 0.78 5.85 13.22
N ASN A 89 -0.03 5.88 12.18
CA ASN A 89 -0.48 4.71 11.44
C ASN A 89 0.61 4.23 10.49
N ILE A 90 0.82 2.92 10.44
CA ILE A 90 1.81 2.26 9.56
C ILE A 90 1.05 1.36 8.59
N ASP A 91 1.43 1.41 7.32
CA ASP A 91 0.76 0.64 6.27
C ASP A 91 1.63 -0.53 5.76
N MET A 92 2.80 -0.23 5.20
CA MET A 92 3.75 -1.26 4.74
C MET A 92 4.90 -1.37 5.73
N ILE A 93 5.37 -2.59 5.96
CA ILE A 93 6.57 -2.85 6.77
C ILE A 93 7.47 -3.79 5.99
N LEU A 94 8.73 -3.43 5.85
CA LEU A 94 9.80 -4.28 5.33
C LEU A 94 10.90 -4.36 6.38
N GLN A 95 11.24 -5.58 6.77
CA GLN A 95 12.38 -5.84 7.63
C GLN A 95 13.40 -6.66 6.87
N SER A 96 14.63 -6.18 6.81
CA SER A 96 15.76 -6.92 6.21
C SER A 96 16.74 -7.39 7.28
N VAL A 97 17.48 -8.43 6.95
CA VAL A 97 18.62 -8.84 7.76
C VAL A 97 19.75 -7.88 7.46
N GLY A 98 20.17 -7.13 8.46
CA GLY A 98 21.32 -6.23 8.36
C GLY A 98 22.65 -6.97 8.40
N ARG A 99 23.75 -6.25 8.45
CA ARG A 99 25.12 -6.79 8.60
C ARG A 99 25.52 -6.75 10.07
N HIS A 100 26.41 -7.67 10.47
CA HIS A 100 27.05 -7.67 11.79
C HIS A 100 26.08 -7.67 12.99
N GLY A 101 24.96 -8.41 12.90
CA GLY A 101 23.98 -8.51 13.99
C GLY A 101 23.06 -7.30 14.12
N THR A 102 22.88 -6.56 13.02
CA THR A 102 21.88 -5.49 12.91
C THR A 102 20.73 -5.89 11.99
N LYS A 103 19.70 -5.09 11.96
CA LYS A 103 18.59 -5.17 11.00
C LYS A 103 18.13 -3.78 10.59
N ASP A 104 17.57 -3.72 9.39
CA ASP A 104 16.95 -2.51 8.89
C ASP A 104 15.44 -2.69 8.90
N ILE A 105 14.72 -1.70 9.37
CA ILE A 105 13.26 -1.66 9.35
C ILE A 105 12.83 -0.46 8.54
N THR A 106 12.16 -0.72 7.43
CA THR A 106 11.56 0.31 6.58
C THR A 106 10.06 0.19 6.67
N PHE A 107 9.38 1.32 6.80
CA PHE A 107 7.93 1.36 6.85
C PHE A 107 7.39 2.57 6.08
N THR A 108 6.08 2.56 5.81
CA THR A 108 5.36 3.72 5.24
C THR A 108 4.34 4.24 6.24
N CYS A 109 4.18 5.55 6.26
CA CYS A 109 3.13 6.28 6.96
C CYS A 109 2.60 7.40 6.06
N SER A 110 1.59 8.16 6.51
CA SER A 110 1.15 9.37 5.79
C SER A 110 2.27 10.41 5.74
N ASP A 111 2.29 11.22 4.68
CA ASP A 111 3.30 12.25 4.47
C ASP A 111 3.37 13.24 5.64
N GLU A 112 2.21 13.65 6.17
CA GLU A 112 2.10 14.57 7.31
C GLU A 112 2.77 14.04 8.59
N ASN A 113 2.81 12.70 8.78
CA ASN A 113 3.36 12.05 9.96
C ASN A 113 4.85 11.69 9.84
N ALA A 114 5.45 11.84 8.68
CA ALA A 114 6.81 11.36 8.42
C ALA A 114 7.88 12.07 9.29
N ASP A 115 7.84 13.40 9.35
CA ASP A 115 8.80 14.18 10.15
C ASP A 115 8.61 13.92 11.65
N ARG A 116 7.36 13.80 12.08
CA ARG A 116 7.02 13.45 13.46
C ARG A 116 7.49 12.04 13.83
N ALA A 117 7.36 11.09 12.92
CA ALA A 117 7.87 9.73 13.10
C ALA A 117 9.39 9.75 13.28
N GLU A 118 10.11 10.47 12.43
CA GLU A 118 11.55 10.62 12.51
C GLU A 118 11.98 11.22 13.86
N GLU A 119 11.35 12.31 14.29
CA GLU A 119 11.66 12.97 15.58
C GLU A 119 11.41 12.03 16.76
N ILE A 120 10.28 11.32 16.79
CA ILE A 120 9.94 10.38 17.84
C ILE A 120 10.97 9.25 17.91
N ILE A 121 11.39 8.71 16.76
CA ILE A 121 12.40 7.65 16.71
C ILE A 121 13.73 8.16 17.21
N LYS A 122 14.19 9.32 16.76
CA LYS A 122 15.46 9.96 17.20
C LYS A 122 15.53 10.14 18.71
N ASN A 123 14.41 10.50 19.33
CA ASN A 123 14.36 10.80 20.76
C ASN A 123 14.22 9.57 21.66
N ASN A 124 13.76 8.44 21.13
CA ASN A 124 13.36 7.29 21.98
C ASN A 124 14.00 5.95 21.60
N ILE A 125 14.55 5.82 20.38
CA ILE A 125 15.23 4.60 19.95
C ILE A 125 16.75 4.80 20.10
N GLY A 126 17.37 3.97 20.94
CA GLY A 126 18.73 4.26 21.42
C GLY A 126 19.85 3.99 20.42
N LYS A 127 19.86 2.86 19.72
CA LYS A 127 20.97 2.48 18.85
C LYS A 127 20.47 2.15 17.45
N TYR A 128 20.84 2.96 16.49
CA TYR A 128 20.67 2.76 15.05
C TYR A 128 21.80 3.52 14.33
N GLU A 129 22.04 3.20 13.08
CA GLU A 129 23.06 3.83 12.24
C GLU A 129 22.55 5.15 11.62
N SER A 130 21.38 5.08 10.97
CA SER A 130 20.76 6.24 10.33
C SER A 130 19.25 6.10 10.22
N ILE A 131 18.58 7.24 10.00
CA ILE A 131 17.18 7.32 9.59
C ILE A 131 17.15 8.04 8.25
N ASP A 132 16.42 7.47 7.29
CA ASP A 132 16.18 8.07 5.98
C ASP A 132 14.68 8.22 5.76
N VAL A 133 14.24 9.45 5.46
CA VAL A 133 12.83 9.79 5.19
C VAL A 133 12.72 10.25 3.75
N ASN A 134 11.80 9.64 3.00
CA ASN A 134 11.49 10.04 1.64
C ASN A 134 9.98 10.25 1.50
N LYS A 135 9.57 11.48 1.22
CA LYS A 135 8.18 11.91 1.02
C LYS A 135 7.75 11.91 -0.45
N ASN A 136 8.71 11.83 -1.38
CA ASN A 136 8.45 11.84 -2.82
C ASN A 136 8.18 10.41 -3.34
N VAL A 137 7.25 9.71 -2.73
CA VAL A 137 6.92 8.33 -3.08
C VAL A 137 5.40 8.15 -3.16
N ALA A 138 4.98 7.22 -4.00
CA ALA A 138 3.59 6.82 -4.12
C ALA A 138 3.45 5.29 -4.06
N LYS A 139 2.36 4.82 -3.48
CA LYS A 139 1.95 3.42 -3.54
C LYS A 139 1.11 3.21 -4.79
N VAL A 140 1.40 2.17 -5.54
CA VAL A 140 0.57 1.67 -6.64
C VAL A 140 0.21 0.23 -6.35
N SER A 141 -1.08 -0.07 -6.42
CA SER A 141 -1.61 -1.37 -6.01
C SER A 141 -2.50 -1.95 -7.08
N ILE A 142 -2.31 -3.23 -7.37
CA ILE A 142 -3.27 -4.04 -8.11
C ILE A 142 -4.07 -4.89 -7.13
N VAL A 143 -5.36 -5.02 -7.38
CA VAL A 143 -6.29 -5.81 -6.58
C VAL A 143 -7.01 -6.81 -7.47
N GLY A 144 -7.08 -8.06 -7.05
CA GLY A 144 -7.80 -9.09 -7.78
C GLY A 144 -7.81 -10.43 -7.04
N ALA A 145 -8.96 -11.08 -7.01
CA ALA A 145 -9.10 -12.40 -6.36
C ALA A 145 -8.41 -13.54 -7.13
N GLY A 146 -8.05 -13.32 -8.39
CA GLY A 146 -7.35 -14.31 -9.22
C GLY A 146 -5.87 -14.47 -8.93
N MET A 147 -5.28 -13.61 -8.10
CA MET A 147 -3.83 -13.65 -7.79
C MET A 147 -3.42 -14.92 -7.04
N GLN A 148 -4.30 -15.49 -6.20
CA GLN A 148 -4.04 -16.74 -5.48
C GLN A 148 -3.85 -17.95 -6.41
N SER A 149 -4.61 -17.99 -7.51
CA SER A 149 -4.66 -19.14 -8.40
C SER A 149 -3.83 -18.99 -9.67
N ASN A 150 -3.27 -17.81 -9.93
CA ASN A 150 -2.54 -17.52 -11.16
C ASN A 150 -1.14 -16.97 -10.85
N ALA A 151 -0.15 -17.81 -11.10
CA ALA A 151 1.24 -17.39 -11.00
C ALA A 151 1.55 -16.31 -12.07
N GLY A 152 2.41 -15.34 -11.71
CA GLY A 152 2.93 -14.36 -12.67
C GLY A 152 2.17 -13.03 -12.72
N VAL A 153 1.08 -12.83 -11.98
CA VAL A 153 0.39 -11.51 -11.92
C VAL A 153 1.32 -10.40 -11.42
N ALA A 154 2.07 -10.67 -10.35
CA ALA A 154 3.07 -9.74 -9.85
C ALA A 154 4.17 -9.48 -10.88
N ALA A 155 4.62 -10.52 -11.60
CA ALA A 155 5.65 -10.39 -12.64
C ALA A 155 5.21 -9.46 -13.77
N LYS A 156 3.96 -9.56 -14.21
CA LYS A 156 3.41 -8.65 -15.23
C LYS A 156 3.35 -7.19 -14.77
N MET A 157 2.99 -6.96 -13.50
CA MET A 157 3.05 -5.62 -12.92
C MET A 157 4.49 -5.08 -12.93
N PHE A 158 5.46 -5.91 -12.56
CA PHE A 158 6.87 -5.51 -12.54
C PHE A 158 7.43 -5.32 -13.95
N GLU A 159 7.00 -6.11 -14.93
CA GLU A 159 7.34 -5.96 -16.35
C GLU A 159 6.85 -4.61 -16.89
N ALA A 160 5.58 -4.25 -16.64
CA ALA A 160 5.03 -2.96 -17.03
C ALA A 160 5.80 -1.77 -16.44
N LEU A 161 6.24 -1.87 -15.19
CA LEU A 161 7.07 -0.84 -14.57
C LEU A 161 8.51 -0.81 -15.15
N TYR A 162 9.05 -1.98 -15.45
CA TYR A 162 10.38 -2.10 -16.06
C TYR A 162 10.43 -1.49 -17.47
N ASP A 163 9.41 -1.73 -18.29
CA ASP A 163 9.32 -1.19 -19.65
C ASP A 163 9.30 0.34 -19.67
N GLU A 164 8.73 0.95 -18.64
CA GLU A 164 8.70 2.39 -18.44
C GLU A 164 9.90 2.93 -17.63
N ASN A 165 10.88 2.07 -17.35
CA ASN A 165 12.06 2.44 -16.55
C ASN A 165 11.73 3.00 -15.16
N ILE A 166 10.65 2.49 -14.54
CA ILE A 166 10.20 2.88 -13.20
C ILE A 166 10.82 1.94 -12.17
N ASN A 167 11.61 2.49 -11.26
CA ASN A 167 12.22 1.71 -10.20
C ASN A 167 11.28 1.45 -9.02
N ILE A 168 11.27 0.20 -8.54
CA ILE A 168 10.47 -0.20 -7.38
C ILE A 168 11.31 -0.03 -6.11
N ARG A 169 10.79 0.70 -5.12
CA ARG A 169 11.43 0.97 -3.83
C ARG A 169 11.09 -0.06 -2.76
N MET A 170 9.83 -0.50 -2.74
CA MET A 170 9.32 -1.53 -1.82
C MET A 170 8.25 -2.36 -2.51
N ILE A 171 8.07 -3.59 -2.06
CA ILE A 171 7.00 -4.49 -2.52
C ILE A 171 6.29 -5.06 -1.29
N SER A 172 4.98 -5.09 -1.34
CA SER A 172 4.13 -5.79 -0.37
C SER A 172 3.09 -6.61 -1.11
N THR A 173 2.88 -7.85 -0.69
CA THR A 173 1.92 -8.75 -1.32
C THR A 173 0.98 -9.36 -0.30
N SER A 174 -0.26 -9.59 -0.72
CA SER A 174 -1.24 -10.39 0.00
C SER A 174 -1.91 -11.36 -0.98
N GLU A 175 -2.88 -12.13 -0.51
CA GLU A 175 -3.63 -13.07 -1.35
C GLU A 175 -4.38 -12.43 -2.52
N ILE A 176 -4.79 -11.17 -2.37
CA ILE A 176 -5.64 -10.46 -3.33
C ILE A 176 -5.06 -9.11 -3.76
N ARG A 177 -3.83 -8.80 -3.37
CA ARG A 177 -3.21 -7.49 -3.61
C ARG A 177 -1.70 -7.59 -3.81
N VAL A 178 -1.18 -6.86 -4.78
CA VAL A 178 0.25 -6.52 -4.88
C VAL A 178 0.37 -5.01 -4.85
N THR A 179 1.19 -4.49 -3.94
CA THR A 179 1.47 -3.06 -3.79
C THR A 179 2.96 -2.83 -4.00
N VAL A 180 3.30 -1.84 -4.80
CA VAL A 180 4.66 -1.34 -4.96
C VAL A 180 4.75 0.10 -4.49
N LEU A 181 5.89 0.46 -3.95
CA LEU A 181 6.27 1.85 -3.70
C LEU A 181 7.21 2.29 -4.81
N ILE A 182 6.88 3.38 -5.45
CA ILE A 182 7.65 4.01 -6.54
C ILE A 182 7.89 5.49 -6.24
N ASP A 183 8.72 6.16 -7.03
CA ASP A 183 8.84 7.61 -6.93
C ASP A 183 7.56 8.28 -7.43
N GLU A 184 7.05 9.28 -6.71
CA GLU A 184 5.74 9.90 -6.90
C GLU A 184 5.51 10.43 -8.33
N GLN A 185 6.56 10.97 -8.95
CA GLN A 185 6.51 11.51 -10.32
C GLN A 185 6.05 10.50 -11.39
N TYR A 186 6.13 9.20 -11.11
CA TYR A 186 5.74 8.14 -12.03
C TYR A 186 4.34 7.56 -11.77
N THR A 187 3.58 8.14 -10.85
CA THR A 187 2.28 7.58 -10.41
C THR A 187 1.31 7.45 -11.58
N GLU A 188 1.09 8.52 -12.35
CA GLU A 188 0.15 8.50 -13.48
C GLU A 188 0.60 7.54 -14.58
N LEU A 189 1.89 7.55 -14.94
CA LEU A 189 2.44 6.66 -15.95
C LEU A 189 2.27 5.19 -15.56
N SER A 190 2.56 4.85 -14.32
CA SER A 190 2.40 3.48 -13.80
C SER A 190 0.95 3.01 -13.84
N LEU A 191 -0.03 3.88 -13.51
CA LEU A 191 -1.44 3.53 -13.57
C LEU A 191 -1.90 3.20 -14.98
N ILE A 192 -1.46 3.95 -15.99
CA ILE A 192 -1.81 3.72 -17.39
C ILE A 192 -1.30 2.35 -17.83
N HIS A 193 -0.01 2.07 -17.65
CA HIS A 193 0.62 0.85 -18.17
C HIS A 193 0.25 -0.43 -17.40
N ILE A 194 0.00 -0.32 -16.09
CA ILE A 194 -0.48 -1.47 -15.29
C ILE A 194 -1.95 -1.79 -15.58
N SER A 195 -2.78 -0.79 -15.90
CA SER A 195 -4.21 -0.99 -16.17
C SER A 195 -4.50 -1.44 -17.61
N GLU A 196 -3.61 -1.21 -18.55
CA GLU A 196 -3.79 -1.68 -19.92
C GLU A 196 -3.73 -3.20 -19.98
N PRO A 197 -4.71 -3.86 -20.66
CA PRO A 197 -4.59 -5.29 -20.92
C PRO A 197 -3.39 -5.48 -21.85
N THR A 198 -2.37 -6.14 -21.38
CA THR A 198 -1.22 -6.56 -22.19
C THR A 198 -1.76 -7.26 -23.45
N ARG A 199 -1.51 -6.66 -24.61
CA ARG A 199 -1.81 -7.26 -25.93
C ARG A 199 -0.98 -8.50 -26.16
#